data_687d2efea9ed152ffe6d7968ce24c922
#
_entry.id   687d2efea9ed152ffe6d7968ce24c922
#
_cell.length_a   1.000
_cell.length_b   1.000
_cell.length_c   1.000
_cell.angle_alpha   90.00
_cell.angle_beta   90.00
_cell.angle_gamma   90.00
#
_symmetry.space_group_name_H-M   'P 1'
#
loop_
_entity.id
_entity.type
_entity.pdbx_description
1 polymer ?
#
loop_
_entity_poly.entity_id
_entity_poly.type
_entity_poly.pdbx_seq_one_letter_code
_entity_poly.pdbx_strand_id
1 'polypeptide(L)' 'MNLSDGPEPYREIVIDVPVGVNNERLDRYLGGLEKVGLTRTRVQKLIDKGWVLVDGKAMPSRYLLKGGEKIQ' A
#
# COMPACT_ATOMS: atom_id res chain seq x y z
N MET A 1 15.51 19.80 -2.44
CA MET A 1 15.27 19.68 -2.37
C MET A 1 15.11 19.11 -2.47
N ASN A 2 14.87 19.06 -2.59
CA ASN A 2 14.64 18.65 -2.55
C ASN A 2 14.27 18.07 -2.81
N LEU A 3 14.45 17.87 -3.14
CA LEU A 3 13.98 17.39 -3.20
C LEU A 3 13.40 17.01 -2.86
N SER A 4 13.37 17.19 -2.58
CA SER A 4 12.80 16.93 -2.05
C SER A 4 12.08 16.84 -1.86
N ASP A 5 11.89 17.19 -2.02
CA ASP A 5 11.15 17.31 -1.84
C ASP A 5 10.53 16.63 -1.78
N GLY A 6 10.64 16.62 -1.87
CA GLY A 6 10.17 15.78 -1.96
C GLY A 6 10.01 14.73 -1.80
N PRO A 7 9.54 14.87 -1.63
CA PRO A 7 9.27 13.69 -1.20
C PRO A 7 10.02 12.67 -1.40
N GLU A 8 9.86 12.08 -0.79
CA GLU A 8 10.48 10.82 -0.91
C GLU A 8 9.86 10.00 -2.02
N PRO A 9 9.84 10.48 -3.24
CA PRO A 9 9.17 9.73 -4.29
C PRO A 9 9.81 8.39 -4.56
N TYR A 10 11.05 8.21 -4.13
CA TYR A 10 11.73 6.95 -4.39
C TYR A 10 11.78 6.05 -3.18
N ARG A 11 11.14 6.45 -2.13
CA ARG A 11 11.11 5.64 -0.94
C ARG A 11 10.18 4.45 -1.15
N GLU A 12 10.72 3.27 -0.98
CA GLU A 12 9.95 2.05 -1.12
C GLU A 12 9.65 1.46 0.24
N ILE A 13 8.42 1.04 0.43
CA ILE A 13 8.01 0.34 1.64
C ILE A 13 7.53 -1.02 1.21
N VAL A 14 8.11 -2.06 1.80
CA VAL A 14 7.69 -3.42 1.52
C VAL A 14 6.93 -3.93 2.73
N ILE A 15 5.74 -4.46 2.49
CA ILE A 15 4.88 -4.94 3.55
C ILE A 15 4.53 -6.40 3.28
N ASP A 16 4.83 -7.26 4.24
CA ASP A 16 4.44 -8.67 4.16
C ASP A 16 3.13 -8.82 4.92
N VAL A 17 2.08 -9.19 4.20
CA VAL A 17 0.77 -9.35 4.81
C VAL A 17 0.76 -10.65 5.62
N PRO A 18 0.46 -10.59 6.93
CA PRO A 18 0.46 -11.81 7.74
C PRO A 18 -0.53 -12.83 7.24
N VAL A 19 -0.20 -14.09 7.44
CA VAL A 19 -1.03 -15.21 6.99
C VAL A 19 -2.43 -15.15 7.60
N GLY A 20 -2.59 -14.59 8.77
CA GLY A 20 -3.90 -14.51 9.43
C GLY A 20 -4.85 -13.47 8.86
N VAL A 21 -4.35 -12.57 7.98
CA VAL A 21 -5.20 -11.55 7.39
C VAL A 21 -6.10 -12.20 6.35
N ASN A 22 -7.38 -11.85 6.37
CA ASN A 22 -8.35 -12.44 5.45
C ASN A 22 -9.47 -11.46 5.18
N ASN A 23 -9.79 -11.28 3.89
CA ASN A 23 -10.89 -10.41 3.46
C ASN A 23 -10.73 -8.96 3.90
N GLU A 24 -9.51 -8.49 4.00
CA GLU A 24 -9.24 -7.10 4.38
C GLU A 24 -9.01 -6.30 3.11
N ARG A 25 -9.73 -5.18 2.95
CA ARG A 25 -9.54 -4.32 1.77
C ARG A 25 -8.13 -3.75 1.77
N LEU A 26 -7.53 -3.71 0.59
CA LEU A 26 -6.16 -3.22 0.42
C LEU A 26 -6.00 -1.78 0.96
N ASP A 27 -6.91 -0.89 0.59
CA ASP A 27 -6.83 0.51 1.00
C ASP A 27 -6.98 0.64 2.51
N ARG A 28 -7.89 -0.12 3.10
CA ARG A 28 -8.12 -0.07 4.53
C ARG A 28 -6.92 -0.62 5.30
N TYR A 29 -6.38 -1.73 4.82
CA TYR A 29 -5.24 -2.35 5.48
C TYR A 29 -4.04 -1.40 5.49
N LEU A 30 -3.71 -0.82 4.34
CA LEU A 30 -2.57 0.08 4.24
C LEU A 30 -2.79 1.37 5.01
N GLY A 31 -4.02 1.90 4.99
CA GLY A 31 -4.33 3.12 5.70
C GLY A 31 -4.24 2.97 7.21
N GLY A 32 -4.32 1.74 7.72
CA GLY A 32 -4.22 1.48 9.15
C GLY A 32 -2.83 1.16 9.63
N LEU A 33 -1.85 1.07 8.73
CA LEU A 33 -0.48 0.72 9.12
C LEU A 33 0.32 1.97 9.44
N GLU A 34 0.86 2.02 10.65
CA GLU A 34 1.66 3.16 11.07
C GLU A 34 2.90 3.35 10.20
N LYS A 35 3.51 2.26 9.76
CA LYS A 35 4.72 2.37 8.97
C LYS A 35 4.46 3.01 7.60
N VAL A 36 3.23 2.95 7.13
CA VAL A 36 2.85 3.62 5.89
C VAL A 36 2.69 5.11 6.13
N GLY A 37 2.06 5.48 7.23
CA GLY A 37 1.94 6.87 7.63
C GLY A 37 1.04 7.72 6.76
N LEU A 38 0.13 7.10 6.01
CA LEU A 38 -0.75 7.83 5.09
C LEU A 38 -2.21 7.56 5.46
N THR A 39 -3.05 8.53 5.15
CA THR A 39 -4.49 8.33 5.31
C THR A 39 -5.00 7.37 4.25
N ARG A 40 -6.16 6.78 4.50
CA ARG A 40 -6.78 5.87 3.55
C ARG A 40 -7.01 6.54 2.20
N THR A 41 -7.43 7.81 2.22
CA THR A 41 -7.66 8.54 0.98
C THR A 41 -6.40 8.68 0.15
N ARG A 42 -5.28 8.99 0.80
CA ARG A 42 -4.02 9.10 0.08
C ARG A 42 -3.56 7.76 -0.45
N VAL A 43 -3.77 6.71 0.33
CA VAL A 43 -3.45 5.35 -0.11
C VAL A 43 -4.26 5.00 -1.35
N GLN A 44 -5.54 5.34 -1.36
CA GLN A 44 -6.39 5.07 -2.51
C GLN A 44 -5.86 5.75 -3.77
N LYS A 45 -5.40 6.99 -3.63
CA LYS A 45 -4.85 7.71 -4.78
C LYS A 45 -3.60 7.04 -5.32
N LEU A 46 -2.73 6.55 -4.44
CA LEU A 46 -1.53 5.87 -4.87
C LEU A 46 -1.86 4.55 -5.55
N ILE A 47 -2.83 3.83 -5.03
CA ILE A 47 -3.26 2.58 -5.64
C ILE A 47 -3.82 2.84 -7.04
N ASP A 48 -4.65 3.88 -7.16
CA ASP A 48 -5.27 4.21 -8.44
C ASP A 48 -4.23 4.59 -9.50
N LYS A 49 -3.10 5.14 -9.06
CA LYS A 49 -2.04 5.52 -9.98
C LYS A 49 -1.12 4.36 -10.34
N GLY A 50 -1.34 3.19 -9.76
CA GLY A 50 -0.52 2.04 -10.03
C GLY A 50 0.80 2.03 -9.28
N TRP A 51 0.93 2.83 -8.23
CA TRP A 51 2.17 2.91 -7.46
C TRP A 51 2.25 1.86 -6.36
N VAL A 52 1.16 1.13 -6.13
CA VAL A 52 1.10 0.09 -5.12
C VAL A 52 0.90 -1.25 -5.83
N LEU A 53 1.79 -2.18 -5.56
CA LEU A 53 1.74 -3.50 -6.20
C LEU A 53 1.51 -4.57 -5.14
N VAL A 54 0.64 -5.51 -5.46
CA VAL A 54 0.37 -6.68 -4.62
C VAL A 54 0.91 -7.87 -5.37
N ASP A 55 1.93 -8.52 -4.83
CA ASP A 55 2.61 -9.64 -5.49
C ASP A 55 3.02 -9.26 -6.91
N GLY A 56 3.50 -8.02 -7.07
CA GLY A 56 4.01 -7.54 -8.35
C GLY A 56 2.96 -7.06 -9.32
N LYS A 57 1.69 -7.00 -8.91
CA LYS A 57 0.60 -6.56 -9.80
C LYS A 57 -0.16 -5.40 -9.19
N ALA A 58 -0.57 -4.46 -10.03
CA ALA A 58 -1.42 -3.36 -9.59
C ALA A 58 -2.83 -3.91 -9.38
N MET A 59 -3.34 -3.71 -8.17
CA MET A 59 -4.68 -4.16 -7.81
C MET A 59 -5.53 -2.98 -7.41
N PRO A 60 -6.86 -3.09 -7.55
CA PRO A 60 -7.74 -1.99 -7.14
C PRO A 60 -7.74 -1.84 -5.61
N SER A 61 -8.12 -0.66 -5.15
CA SER A 61 -8.13 -0.38 -3.71
C SER A 61 -9.08 -1.31 -2.95
N ARG A 62 -10.09 -1.83 -3.61
CA ARG A 62 -11.06 -2.73 -2.99
C ARG A 62 -10.61 -4.19 -2.99
N TYR A 63 -9.40 -4.46 -3.50
CA TYR A 63 -8.89 -5.82 -3.50
C TYR A 63 -8.87 -6.38 -2.08
N LEU A 64 -9.33 -7.60 -1.91
CA LEU A 64 -9.37 -8.25 -0.60
C LEU A 64 -8.13 -9.09 -0.38
N LEU A 65 -7.36 -8.71 0.63
CA LEU A 65 -6.14 -9.44 0.97
C LEU A 65 -6.51 -10.80 1.58
N LYS A 66 -5.71 -11.79 1.26
CA LYS A 66 -5.95 -13.16 1.72
C LYS A 66 -4.93 -13.63 2.74
N GLY A 67 -3.87 -12.85 2.93
CA GLY A 67 -2.78 -13.25 3.80
C GLY A 67 -1.63 -13.82 2.99
N GLY A 68 -0.42 -13.42 3.35
CA GLY A 68 0.78 -13.90 2.68
C GLY A 68 1.21 -13.09 1.48
N GLU A 69 0.45 -12.09 1.07
CA GLU A 69 0.84 -11.26 -0.07
C GLU A 69 1.99 -10.33 0.32
N LYS A 70 2.72 -9.90 -0.70
CA LYS A 70 3.77 -8.90 -0.53
C LYS A 70 3.33 -7.63 -1.23
N ILE A 71 3.26 -6.55 -0.48
CA ILE A 71 2.85 -5.25 -1.01
C ILE A 71 4.08 -4.36 -1.15
N GLN A 72 4.19 -3.69 -2.27
CA GLN A 72 5.29 -2.77 -2.53
C GLN A 72 4.82 -1.39 -2.88
#